data_60bc24967b2b773d2ab62daa68dc761f
#
_entry.id   60bc24967b2b773d2ab62daa68dc761f
#
_cell.length_a   1.000
_cell.length_b   1.000
_cell.length_c   1.000
_cell.angle_alpha   90.00
_cell.angle_beta   90.00
_cell.angle_gamma   90.00
#
_symmetry.space_group_name_H-M   'P 1'
#
loop_
_entity.id
_entity.type
_entity.pdbx_description
1 polymer ?
#
loop_
_entity_poly.entity_id
_entity_poly.type
_entity_poly.pdbx_seq_one_letter_code
_entity_poly.pdbx_strand_id
1 'polypeptide(L)'
;MESVTLVPTGYDGQLSSYISVDESYPLSNGLTSSSSDTFTVLNMNKGNGAVSKLAVKFDVSKIPTDAKINSISCTIKARISNSYSSIMRGVAQLYCGTAGLSDEIELGMSEVAQSFSYAGWWDRESLDELILLITCTRGSLYTNSSQTLRFFGADLTVDYTGGGSSGPVLSTKVNGSWVNVSKVYKKVSGIWVEQSDIANLFSTNTNYVKG
;
A
#
# COMPACT_ATOMS: atom_id res chain seq x y z
N MET A 1 -11.88 -1.68 -15.07
CA MET A 1 -11.30 -1.07 -13.86
C MET A 1 -11.28 -2.16 -12.82
N GLU A 2 -10.14 -2.41 -12.24
CA GLU A 2 -9.93 -3.41 -11.20
C GLU A 2 -9.58 -2.69 -9.91
N SER A 3 -9.78 -3.34 -8.77
CA SER A 3 -9.51 -2.77 -7.45
C SER A 3 -8.89 -3.84 -6.55
N VAL A 4 -7.91 -3.44 -5.76
CA VAL A 4 -7.31 -4.28 -4.72
C VAL A 4 -7.24 -3.51 -3.42
N THR A 5 -7.58 -4.16 -2.31
CA THR A 5 -7.39 -3.61 -0.97
C THR A 5 -6.24 -4.33 -0.28
N LEU A 6 -5.31 -3.57 0.23
CA LEU A 6 -4.09 -4.01 0.90
C LEU A 6 -4.13 -3.58 2.37
N VAL A 7 -3.61 -4.42 3.24
CA VAL A 7 -3.38 -4.10 4.66
C VAL A 7 -1.89 -3.84 4.91
N PRO A 8 -1.52 -3.16 5.99
CA PRO A 8 -0.13 -2.96 6.36
C PRO A 8 0.65 -4.27 6.48
N THR A 9 1.86 -4.28 5.97
CA THR A 9 2.77 -5.44 6.03
C THR A 9 4.05 -5.17 6.82
N GLY A 10 4.30 -3.91 7.15
CA GLY A 10 5.47 -3.52 7.91
C GLY A 10 5.55 -2.01 8.14
N TYR A 11 6.67 -1.62 8.74
CA TYR A 11 6.99 -0.23 9.02
C TYR A 11 8.35 0.13 8.43
N ASP A 12 8.51 1.39 8.03
CA ASP A 12 9.82 1.90 7.64
C ASP A 12 10.57 2.41 8.86
N GLY A 13 11.61 1.69 9.28
CA GLY A 13 12.40 2.03 10.46
C GLY A 13 13.27 3.28 10.27
N GLN A 14 13.57 3.68 9.03
CA GLN A 14 14.35 4.89 8.76
C GLN A 14 13.49 6.14 8.80
N LEU A 15 12.23 6.03 8.37
CA LEU A 15 11.28 7.13 8.35
C LEU A 15 10.47 7.24 9.65
N SER A 16 10.44 6.18 10.46
CA SER A 16 9.75 6.18 11.76
C SER A 16 10.64 6.74 12.86
N SER A 17 10.07 7.54 13.75
CA SER A 17 10.75 8.12 14.91
C SER A 17 9.79 8.32 16.08
N TYR A 18 10.03 7.61 17.17
CA TYR A 18 9.26 7.68 18.43
C TYR A 18 10.14 7.22 19.59
N ILE A 19 9.72 7.43 20.85
CA ILE A 19 10.53 7.05 22.01
C ILE A 19 10.60 5.51 22.14
N SER A 20 9.44 4.85 22.16
CA SER A 20 9.35 3.41 22.36
C SER A 20 7.99 2.86 21.93
N VAL A 21 7.93 1.56 21.77
CA VAL A 21 6.68 0.80 21.63
C VAL A 21 6.31 0.26 23.01
N ASP A 22 5.02 0.25 23.35
CA ASP A 22 4.52 -0.42 24.54
C ASP A 22 4.57 -1.94 24.29
N GLU A 23 5.26 -2.67 25.15
CA GLU A 23 5.47 -4.11 25.00
C GLU A 23 4.16 -4.92 25.02
N SER A 24 3.14 -4.42 25.73
CA SER A 24 1.81 -5.04 25.76
C SER A 24 1.02 -4.85 24.45
N TYR A 25 1.44 -3.89 23.63
CA TYR A 25 0.78 -3.52 22.37
C TYR A 25 1.82 -3.38 21.24
N PRO A 26 2.47 -4.49 20.83
CA PRO A 26 3.61 -4.48 19.94
C PRO A 26 3.23 -3.97 18.53
N LEU A 27 4.23 -3.60 17.73
CA LEU A 27 4.05 -3.09 16.37
C LEU A 27 3.23 -4.02 15.47
N SER A 28 3.36 -5.34 15.65
CA SER A 28 2.60 -6.33 14.88
C SER A 28 1.08 -6.19 15.01
N ASN A 29 0.58 -5.64 16.11
CA ASN A 29 -0.85 -5.43 16.32
C ASN A 29 -1.46 -4.40 15.35
N GLY A 30 -0.68 -3.46 14.85
CA GLY A 30 -1.13 -2.47 13.88
C GLY A 30 -1.00 -2.93 12.41
N LEU A 31 -0.44 -4.13 12.16
CA LEU A 31 -0.29 -4.67 10.80
C LEU A 31 -1.59 -5.39 10.37
N THR A 32 -2.69 -4.66 10.34
CA THR A 32 -4.02 -5.20 10.11
C THR A 32 -4.93 -4.17 9.44
N SER A 33 -6.16 -4.58 9.11
CA SER A 33 -7.21 -3.71 8.55
C SER A 33 -7.65 -2.61 9.53
N SER A 34 -8.12 -1.51 9.00
CA SER A 34 -8.73 -0.41 9.76
C SER A 34 -9.99 -0.82 10.56
N SER A 35 -10.56 -1.97 10.26
CA SER A 35 -11.69 -2.55 11.01
C SER A 35 -11.28 -3.28 12.30
N SER A 36 -9.97 -3.49 12.51
CA SER A 36 -9.45 -4.21 13.67
C SER A 36 -9.68 -3.46 15.00
N ASP A 37 -9.82 -4.22 16.07
CA ASP A 37 -9.83 -3.69 17.44
C ASP A 37 -8.48 -3.91 18.14
N THR A 38 -7.56 -4.66 17.53
CA THR A 38 -6.18 -4.74 18.00
C THR A 38 -5.41 -3.49 17.58
N PHE A 39 -4.46 -3.06 18.38
CA PHE A 39 -3.69 -1.85 18.12
C PHE A 39 -2.26 -1.94 18.67
N THR A 40 -1.38 -1.14 18.09
CA THR A 40 -0.07 -0.83 18.66
C THR A 40 -0.10 0.47 19.43
N VAL A 41 0.73 0.61 20.46
CA VAL A 41 0.90 1.85 21.22
C VAL A 41 2.33 2.34 21.10
N LEU A 42 2.46 3.57 20.63
CA LEU A 42 3.73 4.26 20.47
C LEU A 42 3.83 5.43 21.45
N ASN A 43 4.91 5.48 22.19
CA ASN A 43 5.25 6.61 23.05
C ASN A 43 5.93 7.70 22.21
N MET A 44 5.32 8.88 22.17
CA MET A 44 5.75 10.00 21.35
C MET A 44 6.91 10.76 21.98
N ASN A 45 7.78 11.32 21.14
CA ASN A 45 8.88 12.17 21.56
C ASN A 45 8.40 13.33 22.42
N LYS A 46 9.24 13.75 23.38
CA LYS A 46 8.96 14.82 24.32
C LYS A 46 9.66 16.11 23.89
N GLY A 47 9.21 17.22 24.43
CA GLY A 47 9.76 18.56 24.15
C GLY A 47 8.86 19.37 23.21
N ASN A 48 8.95 20.68 23.33
CA ASN A 48 8.20 21.61 22.49
C ASN A 48 8.63 21.45 21.02
N GLY A 49 7.66 21.27 20.12
CA GLY A 49 7.90 21.06 18.71
C GLY A 49 8.52 19.71 18.35
N ALA A 50 8.69 18.79 19.32
CA ALA A 50 9.21 17.46 19.02
C ALA A 50 8.26 16.70 18.09
N VAL A 51 8.85 16.08 17.06
CA VAL A 51 8.11 15.33 16.05
C VAL A 51 8.34 13.84 16.25
N SER A 52 7.26 13.08 16.16
CA SER A 52 7.28 11.63 16.08
C SER A 52 6.60 11.17 14.81
N LYS A 53 7.10 10.12 14.20
CA LYS A 53 6.59 9.61 12.93
C LYS A 53 6.41 8.10 13.00
N LEU A 54 5.36 7.60 12.35
CA LEU A 54 5.15 6.20 12.03
C LEU A 54 4.92 6.08 10.53
N ALA A 55 5.83 5.43 9.84
CA ALA A 55 5.74 5.18 8.41
C ALA A 55 5.32 3.73 8.16
N VAL A 56 4.14 3.55 7.58
CA VAL A 56 3.48 2.26 7.38
C VAL A 56 3.62 1.84 5.92
N LYS A 57 4.05 0.60 5.68
CA LYS A 57 4.25 0.00 4.36
C LYS A 57 3.13 -0.96 3.99
N PHE A 58 2.90 -1.10 2.69
CA PHE A 58 1.94 -2.04 2.10
C PHE A 58 2.64 -2.93 1.08
N ASP A 59 2.17 -4.17 0.94
CA ASP A 59 2.64 -5.06 -0.10
C ASP A 59 1.87 -4.81 -1.40
N VAL A 60 2.47 -4.05 -2.28
CA VAL A 60 1.93 -3.69 -3.58
C VAL A 60 2.23 -4.70 -4.69
N SER A 61 2.88 -5.81 -4.37
CA SER A 61 3.22 -6.87 -5.35
C SER A 61 1.98 -7.55 -5.97
N LYS A 62 0.83 -7.42 -5.31
CA LYS A 62 -0.47 -7.91 -5.82
C LYS A 62 -1.02 -7.10 -6.99
N ILE A 63 -0.46 -5.91 -7.23
CA ILE A 63 -0.85 -5.05 -8.34
C ILE A 63 0.05 -5.39 -9.53
N PRO A 64 -0.51 -5.70 -10.71
CA PRO A 64 0.29 -6.03 -11.89
C PRO A 64 1.29 -4.93 -12.25
N THR A 65 2.47 -5.31 -12.75
CA THR A 65 3.57 -4.37 -13.04
C THR A 65 3.27 -3.41 -14.18
N ASP A 66 2.37 -3.78 -15.08
CA ASP A 66 1.88 -2.98 -16.21
C ASP A 66 0.59 -2.21 -15.91
N ALA A 67 0.13 -2.27 -14.66
CA ALA A 67 -1.07 -1.56 -14.23
C ALA A 67 -0.87 -0.05 -14.26
N LYS A 68 -1.88 0.65 -14.77
CA LYS A 68 -2.01 2.11 -14.65
C LYS A 68 -2.92 2.43 -13.48
N ILE A 69 -2.41 3.17 -12.52
CA ILE A 69 -3.13 3.51 -11.30
C ILE A 69 -4.06 4.67 -11.59
N ASN A 70 -5.33 4.50 -11.29
CA ASN A 70 -6.36 5.52 -11.49
C ASN A 70 -6.64 6.31 -10.21
N SER A 71 -6.70 5.62 -9.08
CA SER A 71 -6.93 6.24 -7.78
C SER A 71 -6.36 5.38 -6.66
N ILE A 72 -6.04 6.04 -5.55
CA ILE A 72 -5.64 5.41 -4.31
C ILE A 72 -6.51 6.01 -3.21
N SER A 73 -7.08 5.16 -2.37
CA SER A 73 -7.75 5.58 -1.14
C SER A 73 -7.18 4.84 0.05
N CYS A 74 -7.13 5.53 1.18
CA CYS A 74 -6.68 4.93 2.42
C CYS A 74 -7.70 5.18 3.52
N THR A 75 -8.07 4.13 4.21
CA THR A 75 -8.86 4.21 5.44
C THR A 75 -7.93 3.86 6.60
N ILE A 76 -7.81 4.76 7.57
CA ILE A 76 -6.96 4.58 8.74
C ILE A 76 -7.81 4.62 10.01
N LYS A 77 -7.53 3.73 10.96
CA LYS A 77 -8.04 3.78 12.33
C LYS A 77 -6.87 4.04 13.28
N ALA A 78 -6.82 5.25 13.79
CA ALA A 78 -5.78 5.69 14.72
C ALA A 78 -6.31 6.79 15.64
N ARG A 79 -5.72 6.90 16.84
CA ARG A 79 -6.01 8.01 17.75
C ARG A 79 -4.76 8.47 18.48
N ILE A 80 -4.77 9.73 18.87
CA ILE A 80 -3.77 10.33 19.75
C ILE A 80 -4.35 10.48 21.16
N SER A 81 -3.48 10.46 22.17
CA SER A 81 -3.91 10.57 23.57
C SER A 81 -4.48 11.95 23.92
N ASN A 82 -4.14 12.97 23.14
CA ASN A 82 -4.65 14.32 23.31
C ASN A 82 -4.61 15.10 21.99
N SER A 83 -5.73 15.67 21.58
CA SER A 83 -5.88 16.41 20.31
C SER A 83 -5.86 17.93 20.45
N TYR A 84 -5.61 18.49 21.65
CA TYR A 84 -5.38 19.92 21.75
C TYR A 84 -4.03 20.27 21.10
N SER A 85 -4.05 21.14 20.09
CA SER A 85 -2.84 21.50 19.31
C SER A 85 -1.71 22.09 20.17
N SER A 86 -2.06 22.72 21.31
CA SER A 86 -1.09 23.17 22.31
C SER A 86 -0.40 22.01 23.05
N ILE A 87 -0.88 20.78 22.96
CA ILE A 87 -0.32 19.59 23.59
C ILE A 87 0.24 18.65 22.52
N MET A 88 -0.58 18.22 21.55
CA MET A 88 -0.15 17.39 20.43
C MET A 88 -1.08 17.56 19.23
N ARG A 89 -0.54 17.64 18.04
CA ARG A 89 -1.24 17.51 16.77
C ARG A 89 -0.80 16.21 16.09
N GLY A 90 -1.74 15.37 15.70
CA GLY A 90 -1.49 14.19 14.90
C GLY A 90 -2.11 14.36 13.52
N VAL A 91 -1.40 13.98 12.48
CA VAL A 91 -1.89 13.95 11.10
C VAL A 91 -1.48 12.67 10.41
N ALA A 92 -2.28 12.21 9.46
CA ALA A 92 -1.95 11.11 8.57
C ALA A 92 -2.06 11.57 7.12
N GLN A 93 -1.15 11.09 6.28
CA GLN A 93 -1.06 11.44 4.87
C GLN A 93 -0.40 10.31 4.07
N LEU A 94 -0.79 10.12 2.81
CA LEU A 94 -0.06 9.26 1.88
C LEU A 94 1.12 10.01 1.28
N TYR A 95 2.25 9.34 1.20
CA TYR A 95 3.48 9.81 0.55
C TYR A 95 3.95 8.80 -0.51
N CYS A 96 4.55 9.32 -1.57
CA CYS A 96 5.35 8.55 -2.52
C CYS A 96 6.72 9.21 -2.59
N GLY A 97 7.74 8.50 -2.12
CA GLY A 97 9.06 9.10 -1.91
C GLY A 97 8.97 10.28 -0.93
N THR A 98 9.30 11.49 -1.39
CA THR A 98 9.26 12.73 -0.57
C THR A 98 8.00 13.58 -0.79
N ALA A 99 7.14 13.22 -1.74
CA ALA A 99 5.96 13.97 -2.10
C ALA A 99 4.73 13.51 -1.31
N GLY A 100 4.05 14.43 -0.64
CA GLY A 100 2.70 14.21 -0.11
C GLY A 100 1.69 14.10 -1.24
N LEU A 101 0.90 13.05 -1.25
CA LEU A 101 -0.02 12.74 -2.34
C LEU A 101 -1.46 13.09 -2.03
N SER A 102 -1.85 13.00 -0.78
CA SER A 102 -3.20 13.30 -0.31
C SER A 102 -3.20 14.56 0.53
N ASP A 103 -4.39 15.05 0.84
CA ASP A 103 -4.55 15.99 1.93
C ASP A 103 -4.21 15.32 3.26
N GLU A 104 -3.76 16.14 4.23
CA GLU A 104 -3.58 15.67 5.61
C GLU A 104 -4.95 15.47 6.27
N ILE A 105 -5.11 14.36 6.98
CA ILE A 105 -6.24 14.18 7.90
C ILE A 105 -5.75 14.32 9.34
N GLU A 106 -6.50 15.06 10.17
CA GLU A 106 -6.20 15.22 11.59
C GLU A 106 -6.70 14.02 12.39
N LEU A 107 -5.83 13.50 13.24
CA LEU A 107 -6.15 12.43 14.17
C LEU A 107 -6.72 13.02 15.46
N GLY A 108 -7.89 12.55 15.83
CA GLY A 108 -8.53 12.89 17.10
C GLY A 108 -8.22 11.92 18.24
N MET A 109 -8.98 12.07 19.34
CA MET A 109 -8.93 11.15 20.48
C MET A 109 -9.94 9.98 20.32
N SER A 110 -10.74 9.98 19.28
CA SER A 110 -11.72 8.95 18.99
C SER A 110 -11.13 7.86 18.09
N GLU A 111 -11.65 6.63 18.24
CA GLU A 111 -11.19 5.46 17.47
C GLU A 111 -12.02 5.29 16.18
N VAL A 112 -12.50 6.38 15.61
CA VAL A 112 -13.27 6.35 14.35
C VAL A 112 -12.31 6.24 13.17
N ALA A 113 -12.59 5.31 12.27
CA ALA A 113 -11.87 5.20 11.02
C ALA A 113 -12.10 6.44 10.14
N GLN A 114 -11.04 6.93 9.52
CA GLN A 114 -11.05 8.10 8.64
C GLN A 114 -10.50 7.68 7.29
N SER A 115 -11.08 8.23 6.21
CA SER A 115 -10.67 7.91 4.85
C SER A 115 -10.24 9.16 4.10
N PHE A 116 -9.25 9.00 3.24
CA PHE A 116 -8.79 10.01 2.31
C PHE A 116 -8.38 9.35 0.99
N SER A 117 -8.40 10.11 -0.08
CA SER A 117 -8.13 9.58 -1.41
C SER A 117 -7.28 10.52 -2.23
N TYR A 118 -6.64 9.95 -3.23
CA TYR A 118 -5.93 10.66 -4.27
C TYR A 118 -6.31 10.10 -5.62
N ALA A 119 -6.71 10.96 -6.56
CA ALA A 119 -6.96 10.62 -7.94
C ALA A 119 -5.81 11.14 -8.80
N GLY A 120 -5.22 10.27 -9.61
CA GLY A 120 -4.10 10.63 -10.48
C GLY A 120 -3.67 9.45 -11.33
N TRP A 121 -2.90 9.73 -12.37
CA TRP A 121 -2.35 8.71 -13.25
C TRP A 121 -0.92 8.42 -12.84
N TRP A 122 -0.68 7.20 -12.37
CA TRP A 122 0.64 6.75 -11.96
C TRP A 122 0.96 5.41 -12.60
N ASP A 123 2.24 5.19 -12.78
CA ASP A 123 2.75 3.87 -13.10
C ASP A 123 2.86 3.04 -11.83
N ARG A 124 2.76 1.73 -11.97
CA ARG A 124 2.84 0.78 -10.85
C ARG A 124 4.12 0.95 -10.03
N GLU A 125 5.26 1.25 -10.68
CA GLU A 125 6.57 1.45 -10.04
C GLU A 125 6.55 2.55 -8.98
N SER A 126 5.75 3.60 -9.19
CA SER A 126 5.59 4.68 -8.21
C SER A 126 5.02 4.22 -6.88
N LEU A 127 4.29 3.11 -6.85
CA LEU A 127 3.72 2.56 -5.62
C LEU A 127 4.75 1.86 -4.74
N ASP A 128 5.93 1.50 -5.24
CA ASP A 128 6.96 0.83 -4.44
C ASP A 128 7.50 1.73 -3.33
N GLU A 129 7.39 3.05 -3.50
CA GLU A 129 7.75 4.08 -2.51
C GLU A 129 6.54 4.60 -1.72
N LEU A 130 5.36 3.99 -1.90
CA LEU A 130 4.14 4.44 -1.23
C LEU A 130 4.14 4.07 0.24
N ILE A 131 3.95 5.07 1.08
CA ILE A 131 3.80 4.91 2.54
C ILE A 131 2.59 5.70 3.04
N LEU A 132 1.99 5.20 4.12
CA LEU A 132 1.12 6.00 4.98
C LEU A 132 1.99 6.56 6.11
N LEU A 133 2.17 7.88 6.13
CA LEU A 133 2.94 8.57 7.16
C LEU A 133 2.01 9.18 8.19
N ILE A 134 2.15 8.77 9.43
CA ILE A 134 1.50 9.39 10.58
C ILE A 134 2.54 10.27 11.28
N THR A 135 2.26 11.56 11.40
CA THR A 135 3.14 12.54 12.05
C THR A 135 2.44 13.11 13.28
N CYS A 136 3.10 13.03 14.43
CA CYS A 136 2.64 13.63 15.67
C CYS A 136 3.62 14.72 16.10
N THR A 137 3.15 15.96 16.21
CA THR A 137 3.94 17.12 16.63
C THR A 137 3.51 17.57 18.00
N ARG A 138 4.48 17.76 18.92
CA ARG A 138 4.25 18.24 20.28
C ARG A 138 4.00 19.76 20.26
N GLY A 139 2.97 20.15 20.98
CA GLY A 139 2.73 21.57 21.27
C GLY A 139 3.57 22.11 22.41
N SER A 140 3.34 23.36 22.79
CA SER A 140 4.10 24.08 23.81
C SER A 140 3.72 23.72 25.25
N LEU A 141 2.51 23.18 25.45
CA LEU A 141 2.04 22.79 26.79
C LEU A 141 2.39 21.34 27.12
N TYR A 142 2.71 21.09 28.38
CA TYR A 142 2.98 19.73 28.89
C TYR A 142 4.05 18.98 28.09
N THR A 143 5.12 19.65 27.71
CA THR A 143 6.17 19.11 26.82
C THR A 143 6.80 17.82 27.34
N ASN A 144 6.86 17.63 28.67
CA ASN A 144 7.43 16.42 29.31
C ASN A 144 6.38 15.35 29.65
N SER A 145 5.10 15.61 29.45
CA SER A 145 4.06 14.58 29.68
C SER A 145 4.17 13.44 28.67
N SER A 146 3.84 12.24 29.08
CA SER A 146 3.73 11.11 28.16
C SER A 146 2.52 11.31 27.24
N GLN A 147 2.72 11.18 25.94
CA GLN A 147 1.67 11.19 24.93
C GLN A 147 1.85 9.96 24.06
N THR A 148 0.75 9.41 23.59
CA THR A 148 0.76 8.17 22.82
C THR A 148 -0.02 8.31 21.52
N LEU A 149 0.42 7.56 20.51
CA LEU A 149 -0.35 7.20 19.33
C LEU A 149 -0.84 5.76 19.49
N ARG A 150 -2.12 5.50 19.32
CA ARG A 150 -2.65 4.16 19.10
C ARG A 150 -2.96 4.01 17.61
N PHE A 151 -2.35 3.05 16.99
CA PHE A 151 -2.58 2.70 15.59
C PHE A 151 -3.21 1.31 15.52
N PHE A 152 -4.44 1.23 15.01
CA PHE A 152 -5.21 -0.02 14.91
C PHE A 152 -4.98 -0.72 13.60
N GLY A 153 -4.72 0.03 12.53
CA GLY A 153 -4.50 -0.49 11.20
C GLY A 153 -4.96 0.46 10.11
N ALA A 154 -4.82 0.00 8.88
CA ALA A 154 -5.25 0.73 7.69
C ALA A 154 -5.65 -0.22 6.56
N ASP A 155 -6.48 0.29 5.65
CA ASP A 155 -6.80 -0.35 4.38
C ASP A 155 -6.40 0.61 3.26
N LEU A 156 -5.52 0.17 2.38
CA LEU A 156 -5.13 0.89 1.18
C LEU A 156 -5.83 0.25 -0.02
N THR A 157 -6.74 0.96 -0.63
CA THR A 157 -7.44 0.52 -1.85
C THR A 157 -6.83 1.22 -3.05
N VAL A 158 -6.42 0.44 -4.04
CA VAL A 158 -5.83 0.92 -5.28
C VAL A 158 -6.73 0.49 -6.43
N ASP A 159 -7.24 1.47 -7.18
CA ASP A 159 -7.98 1.25 -8.41
C ASP A 159 -7.06 1.41 -9.61
N TYR A 160 -7.08 0.45 -10.50
CA TYR A 160 -6.18 0.43 -11.65
C TYR A 160 -6.85 -0.09 -12.93
N THR A 161 -6.22 0.18 -14.06
CA THR A 161 -6.55 -0.37 -15.36
C THR A 161 -5.30 -0.99 -15.99
N GLY A 162 -5.49 -1.99 -16.81
CA GLY A 162 -4.38 -2.81 -17.30
C GLY A 162 -4.02 -3.87 -16.25
N GLY A 163 -2.99 -4.65 -16.51
CA GLY A 163 -2.64 -5.78 -15.64
C GLY A 163 -3.35 -7.06 -16.04
N GLY A 164 -4.00 -7.06 -17.17
CA GLY A 164 -4.21 -8.31 -17.87
C GLY A 164 -2.82 -8.85 -18.15
N SER A 165 -2.50 -10.05 -17.62
CA SER A 165 -1.19 -10.66 -17.75
C SER A 165 -0.59 -10.33 -19.11
N SER A 166 0.38 -9.41 -19.13
CA SER A 166 1.26 -9.23 -20.27
C SER A 166 2.28 -10.38 -20.31
N GLY A 167 1.76 -11.57 -20.18
CA GLY A 167 2.43 -12.69 -20.81
C GLY A 167 2.53 -12.34 -22.29
N PRO A 168 3.54 -12.81 -22.99
CA PRO A 168 3.71 -12.49 -24.39
C PRO A 168 2.39 -12.74 -25.09
N VAL A 169 1.78 -11.66 -25.63
CA VAL A 169 0.52 -11.76 -26.37
C VAL A 169 0.85 -12.54 -27.63
N LEU A 170 0.51 -13.83 -27.59
CA LEU A 170 0.65 -14.63 -28.79
C LEU A 170 -0.38 -14.14 -29.79
N SER A 171 0.08 -13.57 -30.88
CA SER A 171 -0.78 -13.14 -31.96
C SER A 171 -0.54 -14.00 -33.20
N THR A 172 -1.60 -14.32 -33.92
CA THR A 172 -1.52 -15.00 -35.21
C THR A 172 -2.11 -14.11 -36.29
N LYS A 173 -1.64 -14.28 -37.53
CA LYS A 173 -2.14 -13.51 -38.67
C LYS A 173 -3.28 -14.28 -39.33
N VAL A 174 -4.50 -13.74 -39.30
CA VAL A 174 -5.70 -14.31 -39.95
C VAL A 174 -6.18 -13.29 -40.98
N ASN A 175 -6.27 -13.73 -42.23
CA ASN A 175 -6.70 -12.88 -43.36
C ASN A 175 -5.98 -11.53 -43.46
N GLY A 176 -4.67 -11.53 -43.18
CA GLY A 176 -3.84 -10.33 -43.23
C GLY A 176 -3.81 -9.46 -41.97
N SER A 177 -4.68 -9.69 -41.01
CA SER A 177 -4.78 -8.94 -39.73
C SER A 177 -4.20 -9.75 -38.58
N TRP A 178 -3.50 -9.09 -37.63
CA TRP A 178 -3.02 -9.70 -36.40
C TRP A 178 -4.17 -9.87 -35.40
N VAL A 179 -4.37 -11.08 -34.92
CA VAL A 179 -5.42 -11.45 -33.96
C VAL A 179 -4.76 -12.07 -32.74
N ASN A 180 -5.14 -11.63 -31.54
CA ASN A 180 -4.65 -12.21 -30.30
C ASN A 180 -5.17 -13.62 -30.12
N VAL A 181 -4.26 -14.55 -29.77
CA VAL A 181 -4.60 -15.93 -29.50
C VAL A 181 -5.10 -16.03 -28.06
N SER A 182 -6.36 -16.37 -27.89
CA SER A 182 -6.98 -16.50 -26.55
C SER A 182 -6.71 -17.85 -25.89
N LYS A 183 -6.37 -18.89 -26.67
CA LYS A 183 -6.14 -20.25 -26.17
C LYS A 183 -5.07 -20.95 -26.99
N VAL A 184 -4.19 -21.66 -26.31
CA VAL A 184 -3.17 -22.51 -26.92
C VAL A 184 -3.38 -23.94 -26.46
N TYR A 185 -3.29 -24.88 -27.39
CA TYR A 185 -3.44 -26.31 -27.11
C TYR A 185 -2.16 -27.05 -27.49
N LYS A 186 -1.75 -28.00 -26.65
CA LYS A 186 -0.67 -28.94 -26.92
C LYS A 186 -1.24 -30.33 -27.09
N LYS A 187 -0.76 -31.07 -28.09
CA LYS A 187 -1.14 -32.50 -28.27
C LYS A 187 -0.31 -33.40 -27.36
N VAL A 188 -0.97 -34.02 -26.39
CA VAL A 188 -0.34 -34.97 -25.45
C VAL A 188 -1.01 -36.33 -25.65
N SER A 189 -0.22 -37.35 -26.01
CA SER A 189 -0.72 -38.70 -26.25
C SER A 189 -1.95 -38.79 -27.20
N GLY A 190 -1.95 -37.93 -28.23
CA GLY A 190 -3.04 -37.89 -29.21
C GLY A 190 -4.22 -36.98 -28.88
N ILE A 191 -4.30 -36.43 -27.67
CA ILE A 191 -5.39 -35.58 -27.19
C ILE A 191 -4.90 -34.12 -27.11
N TRP A 192 -5.74 -33.15 -27.55
CA TRP A 192 -5.46 -31.75 -27.42
C TRP A 192 -5.80 -31.25 -26.00
N VAL A 193 -4.80 -30.75 -25.30
CA VAL A 193 -4.92 -30.22 -23.92
C VAL A 193 -4.65 -28.73 -23.92
N GLU A 194 -5.57 -27.95 -23.36
CA GLU A 194 -5.42 -26.49 -23.22
C GLU A 194 -4.25 -26.19 -22.27
N GLN A 195 -3.42 -25.24 -22.67
CA GLN A 195 -2.27 -24.79 -21.88
C GLN A 195 -2.65 -23.50 -21.15
N SER A 196 -2.66 -23.56 -19.82
CA SER A 196 -3.00 -22.44 -18.96
C SER A 196 -1.87 -21.40 -18.80
N ASP A 197 -0.64 -21.77 -19.12
CA ASP A 197 0.55 -20.94 -18.94
C ASP A 197 1.31 -20.82 -20.27
N ILE A 198 0.93 -19.80 -21.04
CA ILE A 198 1.53 -19.51 -22.35
C ILE A 198 2.98 -19.01 -22.18
N ALA A 199 3.32 -18.35 -21.07
CA ALA A 199 4.67 -17.83 -20.82
C ALA A 199 5.70 -18.97 -20.71
N ASN A 200 5.34 -20.07 -20.08
CA ASN A 200 6.22 -21.22 -19.93
C ASN A 200 6.41 -22.03 -21.21
N LEU A 201 5.52 -21.91 -22.20
CA LEU A 201 5.69 -22.57 -23.49
C LEU A 201 6.91 -22.06 -24.27
N PHE A 202 7.35 -20.83 -23.99
CA PHE A 202 8.46 -20.17 -24.71
C PHE A 202 9.76 -20.13 -23.90
N SER A 203 9.70 -20.37 -22.59
CA SER A 203 10.87 -20.29 -21.70
C SER A 203 11.81 -21.51 -21.77
N THR A 204 11.34 -22.64 -22.29
CA THR A 204 12.08 -23.91 -22.26
C THR A 204 12.64 -24.38 -23.61
N ASN A 205 12.51 -23.61 -24.68
CA ASN A 205 12.96 -24.06 -26.01
C ASN A 205 13.66 -22.93 -26.78
N THR A 206 14.99 -22.94 -26.72
CA THR A 206 15.89 -22.02 -27.48
C THR A 206 15.96 -22.33 -28.99
N ASN A 207 15.13 -23.18 -29.54
CA ASN A 207 15.18 -23.63 -30.92
C ASN A 207 13.93 -23.26 -31.72
N TYR A 208 13.60 -21.96 -31.78
CA TYR A 208 12.69 -21.48 -32.82
C TYR A 208 13.49 -20.83 -33.93
N VAL A 209 13.56 -21.53 -35.06
CA VAL A 209 14.08 -21.01 -36.33
C VAL A 209 13.13 -19.94 -36.83
N LYS A 210 13.65 -18.73 -37.08
CA LYS A 210 12.95 -17.71 -37.87
C LYS A 210 12.68 -18.27 -39.26
N GLY A 211 11.44 -18.53 -39.59
CA GLY A 211 10.99 -18.63 -40.95
C GLY A 211 10.49 -17.30 -41.45
#